data_e8e8de582c96d5d9fde541498419bb14
#
_entry.id   e8e8de582c96d5d9fde541498419bb14
#
_cell.length_a   1.000
_cell.length_b   1.000
_cell.length_c   1.000
_cell.angle_alpha   90.00
_cell.angle_beta   90.00
_cell.angle_gamma   90.00
#
_symmetry.space_group_name_H-M   'P 1'
#
loop_
_entity.id
_entity.type
_entity.pdbx_description
1 polymer ?
#
loop_
_entity_poly.entity_id
_entity_poly.type
_entity_poly.pdbx_seq_one_letter_code
_entity_poly.pdbx_strand_id
1 'polypeptide(L)'
;MAVTTLAGVINFFGVPFSILGNEIALRIGRQKWICIVMLTSATLGIALASSTGHAWWLIVALVVGHAIFIMADSATLTAGLVISAQENIKGAAMGLHSLMGFGGGLLGSAIFGFVLDISGSRTSQVAWVLAYVAVVMWGVLFVIYERRSGWGNKAHS
;
A
#
# COMPACT_ATOMS: atom_id res chain seq x y z
N MET A 1 -15.70 3.96 19.05
CA MET A 1 -14.24 3.99 19.14
C MET A 1 -13.77 5.29 18.50
N ALA A 2 -12.93 6.09 19.18
CA ALA A 2 -12.44 7.33 18.57
C ALA A 2 -11.46 7.00 17.43
N VAL A 3 -11.47 7.78 16.36
CA VAL A 3 -10.58 7.61 15.19
C VAL A 3 -9.10 7.59 15.61
N THR A 4 -8.75 8.41 16.60
CA THR A 4 -7.41 8.45 17.22
C THR A 4 -6.98 7.12 17.86
N THR A 5 -7.90 6.42 18.52
CA THR A 5 -7.62 5.11 19.13
C THR A 5 -7.36 4.05 18.04
N LEU A 6 -8.14 4.08 16.96
CA LEU A 6 -7.94 3.18 15.83
C LEU A 6 -6.59 3.43 15.15
N ALA A 7 -6.24 4.71 14.92
CA ALA A 7 -4.93 5.07 14.38
C ALA A 7 -3.78 4.62 15.27
N GLY A 8 -3.90 4.75 16.60
CA GLY A 8 -2.94 4.25 17.56
C GLY A 8 -2.75 2.73 17.49
N VAL A 9 -3.84 1.97 17.40
CA VAL A 9 -3.82 0.51 17.24
C VAL A 9 -3.12 0.12 15.94
N ILE A 10 -3.45 0.76 14.82
CA ILE A 10 -2.82 0.51 13.52
C ILE A 10 -1.31 0.75 13.60
N ASN A 11 -0.86 1.87 14.17
CA ASN A 11 0.56 2.17 14.28
C ASN A 11 1.28 1.19 15.22
N PHE A 12 0.65 0.81 16.34
CA PHE A 12 1.23 -0.16 17.28
C PHE A 12 1.46 -1.53 16.64
N PHE A 13 0.49 -2.05 15.91
CA PHE A 13 0.63 -3.31 15.16
C PHE A 13 1.46 -3.16 13.88
N GLY A 14 1.49 -1.98 13.28
CA GLY A 14 2.24 -1.72 12.05
C GLY A 14 3.75 -1.97 12.17
N VAL A 15 4.34 -1.62 13.32
CA VAL A 15 5.79 -1.79 13.55
C VAL A 15 6.22 -3.27 13.50
N PRO A 16 5.66 -4.20 14.28
CA PRO A 16 6.05 -5.61 14.21
C PRO A 16 5.76 -6.23 12.83
N PHE A 17 4.65 -5.86 12.18
CA PHE A 17 4.34 -6.35 10.84
C PHE A 17 5.26 -5.80 9.76
N SER A 18 5.80 -4.59 9.91
CA SER A 18 6.82 -4.06 9.01
C SER A 18 8.13 -4.85 9.10
N ILE A 19 8.53 -5.24 10.29
CA ILE A 19 9.72 -6.08 10.51
C ILE A 19 9.51 -7.48 9.92
N LEU A 20 8.37 -8.12 10.22
CA LEU A 20 8.01 -9.42 9.68
C LEU A 20 7.91 -9.40 8.15
N GLY A 21 7.33 -8.35 7.57
CA GLY A 21 7.23 -8.19 6.12
C GLY A 21 8.60 -8.14 5.45
N ASN A 22 9.56 -7.42 6.02
CA ASN A 22 10.91 -7.39 5.50
C ASN A 22 11.61 -8.75 5.63
N GLU A 23 11.43 -9.48 6.74
CA GLU A 23 11.99 -10.83 6.93
C GLU A 23 11.42 -11.83 5.90
N ILE A 24 10.10 -11.80 5.65
CA ILE A 24 9.47 -12.63 4.62
C ILE A 24 10.02 -12.25 3.23
N ALA A 25 10.16 -10.96 2.95
CA ALA A 25 10.72 -10.47 1.70
C ALA A 25 12.14 -10.97 1.43
N LEU A 26 12.96 -11.10 2.48
CA LEU A 26 14.32 -11.68 2.36
C LEU A 26 14.28 -13.15 1.98
N ARG A 27 13.28 -13.92 2.43
CA ARG A 27 13.17 -15.37 2.16
C ARG A 27 12.59 -15.67 0.78
N ILE A 28 11.56 -14.96 0.35
CA ILE A 28 10.85 -15.26 -0.92
C ILE A 28 11.24 -14.35 -2.09
N GLY A 29 12.07 -13.33 -1.82
CA GLY A 29 12.47 -12.29 -2.75
C GLY A 29 11.60 -11.04 -2.63
N ARG A 30 12.26 -9.87 -2.49
CA ARG A 30 11.59 -8.58 -2.25
C ARG A 30 10.55 -8.24 -3.30
N GLN A 31 10.87 -8.47 -4.57
CA GLN A 31 9.97 -8.16 -5.67
C GLN A 31 8.69 -9.00 -5.63
N LYS A 32 8.81 -10.30 -5.37
CA LYS A 32 7.64 -11.19 -5.22
C LYS A 32 6.81 -10.77 -4.03
N TRP A 33 7.45 -10.43 -2.90
CA TRP A 33 6.77 -9.96 -1.71
C TRP A 33 5.98 -8.68 -1.96
N ILE A 34 6.59 -7.67 -2.59
CA ILE A 34 5.93 -6.40 -2.94
C ILE A 34 4.68 -6.66 -3.80
N CYS A 35 4.79 -7.50 -4.84
CA CYS A 35 3.64 -7.85 -5.67
C CYS A 35 2.52 -8.53 -4.87
N ILE A 36 2.86 -9.45 -3.95
CA ILE A 36 1.88 -10.14 -3.09
C ILE A 36 1.17 -9.11 -2.20
N VAL A 37 1.94 -8.26 -1.53
CA VAL A 37 1.40 -7.25 -0.61
C VAL A 37 0.53 -6.23 -1.34
N MET A 38 0.95 -5.75 -2.50
CA MET A 38 0.15 -4.83 -3.32
C MET A 38 -1.19 -5.45 -3.74
N LEU A 39 -1.18 -6.70 -4.23
CA LEU A 39 -2.41 -7.39 -4.62
C LEU A 39 -3.33 -7.67 -3.41
N THR A 40 -2.76 -8.09 -2.29
CA THR A 40 -3.53 -8.34 -1.06
C THR A 40 -4.12 -7.04 -0.52
N SER A 41 -3.34 -5.97 -0.46
CA SER A 41 -3.82 -4.64 -0.06
C SER A 41 -4.93 -4.13 -0.98
N ALA A 42 -4.79 -4.33 -2.30
CA ALA A 42 -5.80 -3.97 -3.28
C ALA A 42 -7.13 -4.71 -3.05
N THR A 43 -7.07 -6.04 -2.83
CA THR A 43 -8.27 -6.84 -2.55
C THR A 43 -8.94 -6.45 -1.25
N LEU A 44 -8.15 -6.20 -0.18
CA LEU A 44 -8.68 -5.71 1.10
C LEU A 44 -9.31 -4.33 0.97
N GLY A 45 -8.73 -3.43 0.18
CA GLY A 45 -9.29 -2.11 -0.10
C GLY A 45 -10.65 -2.19 -0.80
N ILE A 46 -10.77 -3.05 -1.82
CA ILE A 46 -12.04 -3.29 -2.52
C ILE A 46 -13.07 -3.94 -1.58
N ALA A 47 -12.66 -4.92 -0.77
CA ALA A 47 -13.53 -5.54 0.24
C ALA A 47 -14.02 -4.51 1.25
N LEU A 48 -13.15 -3.61 1.72
CA LEU A 48 -13.49 -2.51 2.61
C LEU A 48 -14.51 -1.56 1.96
N ALA A 49 -14.30 -1.17 0.71
CA ALA A 49 -15.24 -0.31 -0.03
C ALA A 49 -16.62 -0.97 -0.20
N SER A 50 -16.63 -2.29 -0.37
CA SER A 50 -17.86 -3.09 -0.51
C SER A 50 -18.57 -3.36 0.82
N SER A 51 -17.93 -3.11 1.95
CA SER A 51 -18.46 -3.41 3.28
C SER A 51 -19.29 -2.27 3.90
N THR A 52 -19.60 -1.22 3.14
CA THR A 52 -20.50 -0.16 3.58
C THR A 52 -21.88 -0.72 3.96
N GLY A 53 -22.33 -0.40 5.18
CA GLY A 53 -23.60 -0.97 5.72
C GLY A 53 -23.44 -2.30 6.46
N HIS A 54 -22.26 -2.90 6.51
CA HIS A 54 -21.98 -4.11 7.28
C HIS A 54 -21.63 -3.81 8.75
N ALA A 55 -21.48 -4.86 9.55
CA ALA A 55 -21.18 -4.77 10.96
C ALA A 55 -19.87 -4.00 11.20
N TRP A 56 -19.86 -3.08 12.16
CA TRP A 56 -18.72 -2.23 12.51
C TRP A 56 -17.41 -3.00 12.74
N TRP A 57 -17.46 -4.14 13.41
CA TRP A 57 -16.28 -4.96 13.67
C TRP A 57 -15.62 -5.48 12.40
N LEU A 58 -16.40 -5.80 11.36
CA LEU A 58 -15.90 -6.23 10.06
C LEU A 58 -15.12 -5.08 9.37
N ILE A 59 -15.69 -3.89 9.39
CA ILE A 59 -15.04 -2.70 8.81
C ILE A 59 -13.72 -2.44 9.52
N VAL A 60 -13.70 -2.48 10.86
CA VAL A 60 -12.46 -2.30 11.64
C VAL A 60 -11.43 -3.38 11.31
N ALA A 61 -11.82 -4.63 11.22
CA ALA A 61 -10.92 -5.73 10.86
C ALA A 61 -10.29 -5.54 9.48
N LEU A 62 -11.10 -5.13 8.48
CA LEU A 62 -10.61 -4.84 7.13
C LEU A 62 -9.66 -3.62 7.09
N VAL A 63 -9.97 -2.55 7.82
CA VAL A 63 -9.10 -1.36 7.93
C VAL A 63 -7.76 -1.73 8.55
N VAL A 64 -7.77 -2.45 9.66
CA VAL A 64 -6.54 -2.89 10.33
C VAL A 64 -5.73 -3.83 9.43
N GLY A 65 -6.38 -4.81 8.81
CA GLY A 65 -5.73 -5.73 7.88
C GLY A 65 -5.09 -4.99 6.69
N HIS A 66 -5.83 -4.09 6.06
CA HIS A 66 -5.32 -3.26 4.95
C HIS A 66 -4.10 -2.43 5.37
N ALA A 67 -4.17 -1.76 6.53
CA ALA A 67 -3.08 -0.94 7.06
C ALA A 67 -1.83 -1.75 7.39
N ILE A 68 -1.96 -2.97 7.92
CA ILE A 68 -0.84 -3.89 8.20
C ILE A 68 -0.07 -4.20 6.91
N PHE A 69 -0.75 -4.53 5.82
CA PHE A 69 -0.10 -4.83 4.55
C PHE A 69 0.60 -3.60 3.95
N ILE A 70 0.03 -2.40 4.06
CA ILE A 70 0.69 -1.16 3.64
C ILE A 70 1.99 -0.94 4.44
N MET A 71 1.98 -1.16 5.76
CA MET A 71 3.18 -1.00 6.59
C MET A 71 4.26 -2.04 6.24
N ALA A 72 3.87 -3.29 5.96
CA ALA A 72 4.79 -4.35 5.56
C ALA A 72 5.51 -4.06 4.23
N ASP A 73 4.83 -3.42 3.28
CA ASP A 73 5.40 -3.01 2.00
C ASP A 73 6.41 -1.87 2.16
N SER A 74 6.05 -0.83 2.88
CA SER A 74 6.87 0.36 3.09
C SER A 74 8.25 0.02 3.67
N ALA A 75 8.32 -0.85 4.67
CA ALA A 75 9.59 -1.28 5.26
C ALA A 75 10.47 -2.05 4.28
N THR A 76 9.87 -2.92 3.47
CA THR A 76 10.58 -3.72 2.47
C THR A 76 11.19 -2.85 1.36
N LEU A 77 10.45 -1.85 0.88
CA LEU A 77 10.91 -0.88 -0.11
C LEU A 77 12.07 -0.05 0.43
N THR A 78 11.92 0.49 1.63
CA THR A 78 12.96 1.30 2.29
C THR A 78 14.24 0.50 2.53
N ALA A 79 14.13 -0.72 3.08
CA ALA A 79 15.28 -1.59 3.29
C ALA A 79 15.96 -1.99 1.98
N GLY A 80 15.18 -2.26 0.93
CA GLY A 80 15.70 -2.54 -0.41
C GLY A 80 16.53 -1.38 -0.96
N LEU A 81 16.01 -0.17 -0.85
CA LEU A 81 16.71 1.03 -1.32
C LEU A 81 18.01 1.28 -0.55
N VAL A 82 17.99 1.17 0.78
CA VAL A 82 19.18 1.39 1.63
C VAL A 82 20.32 0.43 1.26
N ILE A 83 20.00 -0.82 0.93
CA ILE A 83 21.00 -1.83 0.59
C ILE A 83 21.54 -1.62 -0.84
N SER A 84 20.69 -1.21 -1.78
CA SER A 84 21.08 -1.05 -3.19
C SER A 84 21.70 0.30 -3.52
N ALA A 85 21.49 1.33 -2.69
CA ALA A 85 22.03 2.66 -2.93
C ALA A 85 23.54 2.73 -2.61
N GLN A 86 24.30 3.38 -3.50
CA GLN A 86 25.71 3.69 -3.25
C GLN A 86 25.86 4.63 -2.05
N GLU A 87 26.92 4.46 -1.25
CA GLU A 87 27.12 5.21 0.00
C GLU A 87 27.09 6.74 -0.19
N ASN A 88 27.70 7.23 -1.26
CA ASN A 88 27.79 8.67 -1.56
C ASN A 88 26.47 9.33 -1.94
N ILE A 89 25.46 8.57 -2.39
CA ILE A 89 24.13 9.07 -2.82
C ILE A 89 22.99 8.53 -1.97
N LYS A 90 23.27 7.72 -0.95
CA LYS A 90 22.26 7.05 -0.10
C LYS A 90 21.26 8.04 0.49
N GLY A 91 21.74 9.19 1.01
CA GLY A 91 20.87 10.23 1.55
C GLY A 91 19.94 10.84 0.51
N ALA A 92 20.45 11.14 -0.69
CA ALA A 92 19.64 11.67 -1.79
C ALA A 92 18.60 10.64 -2.28
N ALA A 93 18.98 9.36 -2.38
CA ALA A 93 18.08 8.27 -2.75
C ALA A 93 16.95 8.11 -1.73
N MET A 94 17.26 8.16 -0.44
CA MET A 94 16.26 8.12 0.64
C MET A 94 15.32 9.34 0.62
N GLY A 95 15.86 10.53 0.36
CA GLY A 95 15.07 11.76 0.20
C GLY A 95 14.10 11.65 -0.98
N LEU A 96 14.57 11.17 -2.13
CA LEU A 96 13.73 10.95 -3.30
C LEU A 96 12.64 9.90 -3.05
N HIS A 97 12.99 8.79 -2.41
CA HIS A 97 12.02 7.76 -2.02
C HIS A 97 10.93 8.31 -1.11
N SER A 98 11.30 9.10 -0.10
CA SER A 98 10.32 9.75 0.79
C SER A 98 9.43 10.72 0.04
N LEU A 99 10.00 11.53 -0.87
CA LEU A 99 9.24 12.46 -1.70
C LEU A 99 8.22 11.72 -2.59
N MET A 100 8.63 10.63 -3.23
CA MET A 100 7.73 9.81 -4.04
C MET A 100 6.65 9.13 -3.20
N GLY A 101 6.99 8.62 -2.01
CA GLY A 101 6.05 7.98 -1.10
C GLY A 101 4.98 8.97 -0.59
N PHE A 102 5.39 10.10 -0.05
CA PHE A 102 4.46 11.13 0.44
C PHE A 102 3.70 11.81 -0.71
N GLY A 103 4.37 12.08 -1.83
CA GLY A 103 3.74 12.63 -3.04
C GLY A 103 2.69 11.68 -3.60
N GLY A 104 3.00 10.39 -3.66
CA GLY A 104 2.05 9.35 -4.06
C GLY A 104 0.84 9.24 -3.12
N GLY A 105 1.06 9.34 -1.81
CA GLY A 105 -0.01 9.39 -0.81
C GLY A 105 -0.91 10.62 -0.97
N LEU A 106 -0.33 11.79 -1.24
CA LEU A 106 -1.07 13.03 -1.50
C LEU A 106 -1.93 12.90 -2.78
N LEU A 107 -1.31 12.46 -3.87
CA LEU A 107 -2.03 12.27 -5.14
C LEU A 107 -3.10 11.20 -5.04
N GLY A 108 -2.81 10.08 -4.37
CA GLY A 108 -3.77 9.01 -4.15
C GLY A 108 -5.00 9.47 -3.39
N SER A 109 -4.82 10.23 -2.30
CA SER A 109 -5.94 10.78 -1.53
C SER A 109 -6.71 11.86 -2.30
N ALA A 110 -6.04 12.67 -3.12
CA ALA A 110 -6.68 13.66 -3.99
C ALA A 110 -7.54 12.98 -5.07
N ILE A 111 -7.01 11.96 -5.75
CA ILE A 111 -7.75 11.17 -6.75
C ILE A 111 -8.95 10.48 -6.09
N PHE A 112 -8.75 9.87 -4.92
CA PHE A 112 -9.81 9.21 -4.17
C PHE A 112 -10.94 10.18 -3.83
N GLY A 113 -10.62 11.35 -3.27
CA GLY A 113 -11.60 12.38 -2.94
C GLY A 113 -12.32 12.91 -4.17
N PHE A 114 -11.60 13.17 -5.26
CA PHE A 114 -12.16 13.64 -6.52
C PHE A 114 -13.18 12.64 -7.10
N VAL A 115 -12.84 11.35 -7.12
CA VAL A 115 -13.76 10.30 -7.62
C VAL A 115 -15.02 10.23 -6.76
N LEU A 116 -14.90 10.35 -5.43
CA LEU A 116 -16.07 10.41 -4.55
C LEU A 116 -16.96 11.63 -4.85
N ASP A 117 -16.36 12.79 -5.10
CA ASP A 117 -17.11 14.03 -5.36
C ASP A 117 -17.88 13.97 -6.70
N ILE A 118 -17.24 13.48 -7.78
CA ILE A 118 -17.90 13.36 -9.09
C ILE A 118 -18.92 12.22 -9.15
N SER A 119 -18.82 11.22 -8.26
CA SER A 119 -19.81 10.13 -8.18
C SER A 119 -21.13 10.55 -7.54
N GLY A 120 -21.27 11.79 -7.13
CA GLY A 120 -22.53 12.41 -6.70
C GLY A 120 -23.06 12.00 -5.33
N SER A 121 -22.46 11.01 -4.67
CA SER A 121 -22.89 10.57 -3.33
C SER A 121 -21.76 9.91 -2.55
N ARG A 122 -21.28 10.57 -1.51
CA ARG A 122 -20.28 10.03 -0.56
C ARG A 122 -20.82 8.88 0.30
N THR A 123 -22.12 8.61 0.25
CA THR A 123 -22.77 7.50 0.97
C THR A 123 -22.98 6.28 0.09
N SER A 124 -22.78 6.41 -1.23
CA SER A 124 -22.95 5.31 -2.17
C SER A 124 -21.79 4.32 -2.10
N GLN A 125 -22.11 3.03 -1.92
CA GLN A 125 -21.14 1.95 -1.99
C GLN A 125 -20.39 1.93 -3.34
N VAL A 126 -21.10 2.21 -4.43
CA VAL A 126 -20.51 2.26 -5.78
C VAL A 126 -19.43 3.35 -5.88
N ALA A 127 -19.68 4.54 -5.31
CA ALA A 127 -18.71 5.62 -5.28
C ALA A 127 -17.41 5.22 -4.55
N TRP A 128 -17.54 4.55 -3.42
CA TRP A 128 -16.39 4.05 -2.65
C TRP A 128 -15.59 2.99 -3.42
N VAL A 129 -16.29 2.04 -4.05
CA VAL A 129 -15.63 1.03 -4.90
C VAL A 129 -14.90 1.68 -6.07
N LEU A 130 -15.51 2.63 -6.76
CA LEU A 130 -14.88 3.35 -7.86
C LEU A 130 -13.63 4.12 -7.41
N ALA A 131 -13.70 4.78 -6.26
CA ALA A 131 -12.57 5.52 -5.69
C ALA A 131 -11.40 4.58 -5.35
N TYR A 132 -11.66 3.43 -4.73
CA TYR A 132 -10.62 2.42 -4.48
C TYR A 132 -10.05 1.84 -5.77
N VAL A 133 -10.89 1.48 -6.73
CA VAL A 133 -10.45 0.97 -8.03
C VAL A 133 -9.54 1.97 -8.75
N ALA A 134 -9.88 3.26 -8.74
CA ALA A 134 -9.07 4.31 -9.36
C ALA A 134 -7.65 4.38 -8.78
N VAL A 135 -7.50 4.23 -7.46
CA VAL A 135 -6.19 4.24 -6.80
C VAL A 135 -5.45 2.92 -7.01
N VAL A 136 -6.14 1.79 -6.89
CA VAL A 136 -5.56 0.44 -7.03
C VAL A 136 -5.08 0.16 -8.45
N MET A 137 -5.74 0.73 -9.45
CA MET A 137 -5.42 0.51 -10.86
C MET A 137 -3.94 0.83 -11.17
N TRP A 138 -3.37 1.87 -10.56
CA TRP A 138 -1.95 2.20 -10.71
C TRP A 138 -1.03 1.11 -10.16
N GLY A 139 -1.37 0.52 -9.02
CA GLY A 139 -0.63 -0.60 -8.46
C GLY A 139 -0.70 -1.85 -9.33
N VAL A 140 -1.87 -2.16 -9.86
CA VAL A 140 -2.05 -3.29 -10.78
C VAL A 140 -1.28 -3.09 -12.09
N LEU A 141 -1.32 -1.88 -12.66
CA LEU A 141 -0.54 -1.53 -13.86
C LEU A 141 0.96 -1.69 -13.60
N PHE A 142 1.45 -1.26 -12.44
CA PHE A 142 2.84 -1.47 -12.04
C PHE A 142 3.20 -2.96 -11.98
N VAL A 143 2.39 -3.80 -11.35
CA VAL A 143 2.62 -5.26 -11.26
C VAL A 143 2.64 -5.90 -12.66
N ILE A 144 1.74 -5.48 -13.55
CA ILE A 144 1.70 -5.98 -14.92
C ILE A 144 2.96 -5.55 -15.68
N TYR A 145 3.37 -4.29 -15.56
CA TYR A 145 4.59 -3.77 -16.17
C TYR A 145 5.81 -4.55 -15.70
N GLU A 146 5.95 -4.76 -14.41
CA GLU A 146 7.05 -5.48 -13.77
C GLU A 146 7.17 -6.92 -14.30
N ARG A 147 6.04 -7.62 -14.39
CA ARG A 147 6.00 -8.98 -14.95
C ARG A 147 6.40 -9.03 -16.43
N ARG A 148 6.06 -8.01 -17.22
CA ARG A 148 6.37 -7.96 -18.66
C ARG A 148 7.81 -7.51 -18.92
N SER A 149 8.36 -6.62 -18.12
CA SER A 149 9.70 -6.05 -18.33
C SER A 149 10.83 -7.06 -18.03
N GLY A 150 10.54 -8.14 -17.29
CA GLY A 150 11.54 -9.14 -16.90
C GLY A 150 12.69 -8.56 -16.07
N TRP A 151 12.50 -7.37 -15.52
CA TRP A 151 13.55 -6.61 -14.81
C TRP A 151 14.09 -7.38 -13.59
N GLY A 152 13.25 -8.14 -12.93
CA GLY A 152 13.64 -8.98 -11.79
C GLY A 152 14.57 -10.13 -12.14
N ASN A 153 14.58 -10.62 -13.38
CA ASN A 153 15.49 -11.69 -13.80
C ASN A 153 16.92 -11.20 -14.11
N LYS A 154 17.10 -9.90 -14.33
CA LYS A 154 18.41 -9.30 -14.64
C LYS A 154 19.26 -8.95 -13.41
N ALA A 155 18.67 -8.97 -12.22
CA ALA A 155 19.38 -8.65 -10.97
C ALA A 155 20.14 -9.85 -10.36
N HIS A 156 20.03 -11.05 -10.97
CA HIS A 156 20.66 -12.27 -10.51
C HIS A 156 21.66 -12.86 -11.54
N SER A 157 21.93 -12.16 -12.62
CA SER A 157 23.01 -12.47 -13.59
C SER A 157 24.17 -11.49 -13.43
#